data_235b227b6e661d47021fa64e51e152c8
#
_entry.id   235b227b6e661d47021fa64e51e152c8
#
_cell.length_a   1.000
_cell.length_b   1.000
_cell.length_c   1.000
_cell.angle_alpha   90.00
_cell.angle_beta   90.00
_cell.angle_gamma   90.00
#
_symmetry.space_group_name_H-M   'P 1'
#
loop_
_entity.id
_entity.type
_entity.pdbx_description
1 polymer ?
#
loop_
_entity_poly.entity_id
_entity_poly.type
_entity_poly.pdbx_seq_one_letter_code
_entity_poly.pdbx_strand_id
1 'polypeptide(L)'
;QKSAEGTYDYDINAVFFDQEKHIWGQPVIIHKDGVSAEHGFVSMLPLGEGRSFMTWLDGRNTKPAMSHPDADKDEHAMAGGMTLRAAVFDRHGETLEEWELDGLTCDCCNTSSAMTARGPVVVYRDRTEQEIRDIYITRFDDSRWTEPLAVSNDHWEVAGCPVNGPAVAAQGHLTAVVWFSAKDDQPKVQLAISNNDGAAFGTPILVDQGATNGRVSMAILDSGDIAISWLHTNGKDAALKVALYSQAGKLLADTEVAGTQSSRRSGFPVITSQGNDIYVTWTDISAGSQVKMARVRFHLPAV
;
A
#
# COMPACT_ATOMS: atom_id res chain seq x y z
N GLN A 1 2.16 -17.07 -5.82
CA GLN A 1 2.80 -18.37 -6.16
C GLN A 1 3.85 -18.14 -7.24
N LYS A 2 4.98 -18.85 -7.20
CA LYS A 2 5.99 -18.75 -8.25
C LYS A 2 5.47 -19.41 -9.52
N SER A 3 5.48 -18.68 -10.66
CA SER A 3 4.90 -19.14 -11.93
C SER A 3 5.92 -19.74 -12.89
N ALA A 4 7.22 -19.36 -12.76
CA ALA A 4 8.29 -19.85 -13.60
C ALA A 4 9.64 -19.92 -12.88
N GLU A 5 10.72 -20.24 -13.59
CA GLU A 5 12.07 -20.39 -13.00
C GLU A 5 12.77 -19.05 -12.69
N GLY A 6 12.29 -17.93 -13.24
CA GLY A 6 12.84 -16.60 -12.97
C GLY A 6 12.77 -16.22 -11.48
N THR A 7 13.68 -15.38 -11.01
CA THR A 7 13.79 -15.03 -9.59
C THR A 7 12.53 -14.32 -9.09
N TYR A 8 11.88 -13.52 -9.92
CA TYR A 8 10.73 -12.69 -9.60
C TYR A 8 9.47 -13.07 -10.40
N ASP A 9 9.39 -14.28 -10.95
CA ASP A 9 8.21 -14.73 -11.67
C ASP A 9 7.18 -15.24 -10.65
N TYR A 10 6.24 -14.39 -10.27
CA TYR A 10 5.19 -14.67 -9.28
C TYR A 10 3.82 -14.37 -9.83
N ASP A 11 2.86 -15.28 -9.56
CA ASP A 11 1.44 -15.06 -9.80
C ASP A 11 0.69 -14.71 -8.52
N ILE A 12 -0.32 -13.87 -8.66
CA ILE A 12 -1.29 -13.58 -7.61
C ILE A 12 -2.41 -14.62 -7.69
N ASN A 13 -2.55 -15.38 -6.62
CA ASN A 13 -3.64 -16.35 -6.47
C ASN A 13 -4.65 -15.84 -5.47
N ALA A 14 -5.92 -15.85 -5.85
CA ALA A 14 -7.06 -15.63 -4.96
C ALA A 14 -7.78 -16.93 -4.67
N VAL A 15 -8.30 -17.06 -3.45
CA VAL A 15 -9.15 -18.17 -3.02
C VAL A 15 -10.41 -17.59 -2.40
N PHE A 16 -11.56 -18.03 -2.85
CA PHE A 16 -12.85 -17.54 -2.40
C PHE A 16 -13.50 -18.54 -1.44
N PHE A 17 -14.06 -18.05 -0.34
CA PHE A 17 -14.76 -18.86 0.65
C PHE A 17 -16.26 -18.90 0.34
N ASP A 18 -16.78 -20.11 0.11
CA ASP A 18 -18.21 -20.34 -0.03
C ASP A 18 -18.84 -20.39 1.38
N GLN A 19 -19.57 -19.33 1.74
CA GLN A 19 -20.19 -19.22 3.07
C GLN A 19 -21.32 -20.21 3.31
N GLU A 20 -22.02 -20.64 2.26
CA GLU A 20 -23.12 -21.60 2.39
C GLU A 20 -22.60 -23.01 2.64
N LYS A 21 -21.53 -23.40 1.94
CA LYS A 21 -20.92 -24.72 2.04
C LYS A 21 -19.80 -24.79 3.09
N HIS A 22 -19.38 -23.65 3.65
CA HIS A 22 -18.23 -23.53 4.57
C HIS A 22 -16.93 -24.15 4.02
N ILE A 23 -16.68 -23.97 2.72
CA ILE A 23 -15.45 -24.48 2.07
C ILE A 23 -14.74 -23.39 1.29
N TRP A 24 -13.43 -23.55 1.18
CA TRP A 24 -12.60 -22.76 0.27
C TRP A 24 -12.67 -23.34 -1.15
N GLY A 25 -12.80 -22.47 -2.15
CA GLY A 25 -12.70 -22.83 -3.56
C GLY A 25 -11.27 -23.20 -3.97
N GLN A 26 -11.09 -23.49 -5.25
CA GLN A 26 -9.75 -23.67 -5.81
C GLN A 26 -9.08 -22.30 -6.02
N PRO A 27 -7.74 -22.23 -5.89
CA PRO A 27 -7.00 -21.02 -6.23
C PRO A 27 -7.21 -20.65 -7.70
N VAL A 28 -7.43 -19.35 -7.96
CA VAL A 28 -7.51 -18.76 -9.30
C VAL A 28 -6.46 -17.67 -9.45
N ILE A 29 -5.79 -17.64 -10.61
CA ILE A 29 -4.87 -16.55 -10.95
C ILE A 29 -5.72 -15.36 -11.38
N ILE A 30 -5.54 -14.21 -10.74
CA ILE A 30 -6.38 -13.04 -10.96
C ILE A 30 -5.95 -12.18 -12.15
N HIS A 31 -4.68 -12.20 -12.53
CA HIS A 31 -4.19 -11.58 -13.77
C HIS A 31 -4.13 -12.63 -14.88
N LYS A 32 -4.74 -12.35 -16.02
CA LYS A 32 -4.86 -13.32 -17.13
C LYS A 32 -4.00 -12.94 -18.34
N ASP A 33 -2.81 -12.37 -18.10
CA ASP A 33 -1.90 -11.90 -19.15
C ASP A 33 -1.02 -13.01 -19.76
N GLY A 34 -0.84 -14.11 -19.04
CA GLY A 34 -0.01 -15.23 -19.47
C GLY A 34 1.49 -14.94 -19.51
N VAL A 35 1.95 -13.84 -18.89
CA VAL A 35 3.35 -13.44 -18.86
C VAL A 35 4.00 -13.88 -17.55
N SER A 36 5.12 -14.62 -17.66
CA SER A 36 5.93 -14.98 -16.49
C SER A 36 6.75 -13.76 -16.02
N ALA A 37 6.16 -12.95 -15.16
CA ALA A 37 6.74 -11.75 -14.60
C ALA A 37 6.40 -11.61 -13.10
N GLU A 38 6.85 -10.55 -12.46
CA GLU A 38 6.48 -10.25 -11.08
C GLU A 38 5.07 -9.64 -11.04
N HIS A 39 4.16 -10.31 -10.30
CA HIS A 39 2.83 -9.79 -9.98
C HIS A 39 2.67 -9.87 -8.47
N GLY A 40 2.40 -8.73 -7.82
CA GLY A 40 2.34 -8.73 -6.36
C GLY A 40 1.89 -7.41 -5.75
N PHE A 41 2.16 -7.27 -4.45
CA PHE A 41 1.85 -6.05 -3.69
C PHE A 41 0.35 -5.67 -3.74
N VAL A 42 -0.49 -6.69 -3.58
CA VAL A 42 -1.96 -6.57 -3.72
C VAL A 42 -2.56 -5.77 -2.57
N SER A 43 -3.47 -4.87 -2.91
CA SER A 43 -4.46 -4.31 -1.98
C SER A 43 -5.87 -4.68 -2.45
N MET A 44 -6.77 -4.97 -1.49
CA MET A 44 -8.10 -5.48 -1.81
C MET A 44 -9.18 -4.78 -0.99
N LEU A 45 -10.33 -4.52 -1.61
CA LEU A 45 -11.52 -3.95 -0.97
C LEU A 45 -12.77 -4.78 -1.32
N PRO A 46 -13.67 -5.01 -0.37
CA PRO A 46 -14.99 -5.53 -0.67
C PRO A 46 -15.87 -4.46 -1.34
N LEU A 47 -16.57 -4.81 -2.42
CA LEU A 47 -17.53 -3.93 -3.11
C LEU A 47 -19.00 -4.27 -2.80
N GLY A 48 -19.26 -5.28 -1.97
CA GLY A 48 -20.59 -5.83 -1.77
C GLY A 48 -21.05 -6.72 -2.92
N GLU A 49 -22.21 -7.38 -2.76
CA GLU A 49 -22.82 -8.27 -3.75
C GLU A 49 -21.88 -9.37 -4.28
N GLY A 50 -20.95 -9.82 -3.45
CA GLY A 50 -19.95 -10.83 -3.82
C GLY A 50 -18.87 -10.34 -4.76
N ARG A 51 -18.71 -9.03 -4.91
CA ARG A 51 -17.64 -8.42 -5.73
C ARG A 51 -16.48 -7.95 -4.86
N SER A 52 -15.27 -8.02 -5.41
CA SER A 52 -14.04 -7.54 -4.81
C SER A 52 -13.27 -6.67 -5.78
N PHE A 53 -12.76 -5.54 -5.30
CA PHE A 53 -11.77 -4.72 -6.00
C PHE A 53 -10.38 -5.16 -5.57
N MET A 54 -9.46 -5.30 -6.50
CA MET A 54 -8.05 -5.57 -6.24
C MET A 54 -7.19 -4.64 -7.08
N THR A 55 -6.09 -4.19 -6.51
CA THR A 55 -5.01 -3.48 -7.22
C THR A 55 -3.69 -4.18 -6.93
N TRP A 56 -2.76 -4.15 -7.90
CA TRP A 56 -1.46 -4.81 -7.79
C TRP A 56 -0.41 -4.12 -8.64
N LEU A 57 0.85 -4.38 -8.34
CA LEU A 57 1.98 -4.08 -9.21
C LEU A 57 2.15 -5.23 -10.20
N ASP A 58 2.32 -4.88 -11.47
CA ASP A 58 2.30 -5.79 -12.60
C ASP A 58 3.56 -5.62 -13.45
N GLY A 59 4.33 -6.69 -13.54
CA GLY A 59 5.62 -6.70 -14.23
C GLY A 59 5.56 -7.18 -15.68
N ARG A 60 4.38 -7.35 -16.28
CA ARG A 60 4.27 -7.86 -17.68
C ARG A 60 5.10 -7.05 -18.68
N ASN A 61 5.23 -5.75 -18.46
CA ASN A 61 6.00 -4.85 -19.32
C ASN A 61 7.51 -4.83 -19.00
N THR A 62 7.97 -5.49 -17.92
CA THR A 62 9.39 -5.58 -17.57
C THR A 62 10.14 -6.65 -18.38
N LYS A 63 9.42 -7.51 -19.07
CA LYS A 63 10.00 -8.54 -19.93
C LYS A 63 10.14 -7.98 -21.36
N PRO A 64 11.22 -8.33 -22.07
CA PRO A 64 11.31 -8.01 -23.48
C PRO A 64 10.08 -8.56 -24.21
N ALA A 65 9.46 -7.75 -25.06
CA ALA A 65 8.44 -8.27 -25.98
C ALA A 65 9.03 -9.49 -26.68
N MET A 66 8.29 -10.59 -26.73
CA MET A 66 8.72 -11.77 -27.53
C MET A 66 8.92 -11.26 -28.96
N SER A 67 10.17 -11.04 -29.33
CA SER A 67 10.54 -10.57 -30.66
C SER A 67 10.04 -11.59 -31.69
N HIS A 68 9.26 -11.13 -32.66
CA HIS A 68 9.13 -11.84 -33.89
C HIS A 68 10.55 -12.11 -34.43
N PRO A 69 10.83 -13.29 -35.06
CA PRO A 69 12.17 -13.67 -35.51
C PRO A 69 12.85 -12.70 -36.48
N ASP A 70 12.11 -11.73 -37.02
CA ASP A 70 12.54 -10.76 -38.03
C ASP A 70 12.58 -9.30 -37.53
N ALA A 71 12.47 -9.04 -36.22
CA ALA A 71 12.66 -7.70 -35.70
C ALA A 71 14.16 -7.41 -35.60
N ASP A 72 14.62 -6.38 -36.32
CA ASP A 72 15.97 -5.82 -36.16
C ASP A 72 16.29 -5.61 -34.69
N LYS A 73 17.47 -6.10 -34.29
CA LYS A 73 18.00 -6.01 -32.94
C LYS A 73 18.35 -4.57 -32.58
N ASP A 74 17.35 -3.74 -32.32
CA ASP A 74 17.58 -2.51 -31.57
C ASP A 74 17.80 -2.92 -30.10
N GLU A 75 19.08 -3.03 -29.72
CA GLU A 75 19.55 -3.38 -28.38
C GLU A 75 19.17 -2.32 -27.30
N HIS A 76 18.31 -1.36 -27.63
CA HIS A 76 17.84 -0.29 -26.77
C HIS A 76 16.32 -0.24 -26.61
N ALA A 77 15.57 -1.32 -26.93
CA ALA A 77 14.21 -1.41 -26.45
C ALA A 77 14.25 -1.47 -24.93
N MET A 78 14.10 -0.33 -24.28
CA MET A 78 14.00 -0.18 -22.83
C MET A 78 12.95 -1.18 -22.35
N ALA A 79 13.35 -2.13 -21.52
CA ALA A 79 12.39 -2.96 -20.81
C ALA A 79 11.48 -1.98 -20.03
N GLY A 80 10.17 -2.07 -20.24
CA GLY A 80 9.20 -1.25 -19.51
C GLY A 80 9.33 -1.46 -18.00
N GLY A 81 8.77 -0.55 -17.19
CA GLY A 81 8.73 -0.69 -15.74
C GLY A 81 7.54 -1.53 -15.27
N MET A 82 7.46 -1.71 -13.94
CA MET A 82 6.24 -2.19 -13.29
C MET A 82 5.11 -1.19 -13.52
N THR A 83 3.91 -1.69 -13.76
CA THR A 83 2.69 -0.89 -13.88
C THR A 83 1.79 -1.09 -12.67
N LEU A 84 0.91 -0.13 -12.42
CA LEU A 84 -0.17 -0.28 -11.45
C LEU A 84 -1.43 -0.73 -12.18
N ARG A 85 -2.00 -1.86 -11.79
CA ARG A 85 -3.25 -2.37 -12.34
C ARG A 85 -4.31 -2.54 -11.27
N ALA A 86 -5.56 -2.52 -11.71
CA ALA A 86 -6.70 -2.81 -10.85
C ALA A 86 -7.76 -3.58 -11.61
N ALA A 87 -8.54 -4.36 -10.88
CA ALA A 87 -9.68 -5.08 -11.45
C ALA A 87 -10.80 -5.29 -10.42
N VAL A 88 -11.99 -5.50 -10.94
CA VAL A 88 -13.14 -5.98 -10.16
C VAL A 88 -13.39 -7.43 -10.51
N PHE A 89 -13.56 -8.25 -9.48
CA PHE A 89 -13.84 -9.68 -9.58
C PHE A 89 -15.19 -10.00 -8.95
N ASP A 90 -15.86 -10.99 -9.52
CA ASP A 90 -17.01 -11.61 -8.89
C ASP A 90 -16.58 -12.61 -7.80
N ARG A 91 -17.56 -13.22 -7.13
CA ARG A 91 -17.33 -14.24 -6.08
C ARG A 91 -16.69 -15.54 -6.56
N HIS A 92 -16.54 -15.74 -7.86
CA HIS A 92 -15.93 -16.91 -8.48
C HIS A 92 -14.52 -16.63 -9.01
N GLY A 93 -14.07 -15.38 -8.90
CA GLY A 93 -12.77 -14.92 -9.41
C GLY A 93 -12.78 -14.58 -10.89
N GLU A 94 -13.96 -14.45 -11.50
CA GLU A 94 -14.04 -13.95 -12.86
C GLU A 94 -13.87 -12.44 -12.89
N THR A 95 -13.01 -11.96 -13.77
CA THR A 95 -12.75 -10.53 -13.97
C THR A 95 -13.96 -9.88 -14.65
N LEU A 96 -14.54 -8.88 -13.99
CA LEU A 96 -15.64 -8.09 -14.52
C LEU A 96 -15.13 -6.85 -15.26
N GLU A 97 -14.14 -6.17 -14.69
CA GLU A 97 -13.50 -4.97 -15.24
C GLU A 97 -12.02 -4.98 -14.88
N GLU A 98 -11.16 -4.46 -15.74
CA GLU A 98 -9.70 -4.33 -15.51
C GLU A 98 -9.20 -3.00 -16.09
N TRP A 99 -8.24 -2.38 -15.40
CA TRP A 99 -7.61 -1.11 -15.79
C TRP A 99 -6.11 -1.13 -15.56
N GLU A 100 -5.36 -0.45 -16.40
CA GLU A 100 -4.03 0.05 -16.10
C GLU A 100 -4.18 1.45 -15.53
N LEU A 101 -3.74 1.66 -14.28
CA LEU A 101 -3.89 2.91 -13.55
C LEU A 101 -2.66 3.80 -13.70
N ASP A 102 -1.50 3.19 -13.88
CA ASP A 102 -0.23 3.86 -14.09
C ASP A 102 0.73 2.96 -14.85
N GLY A 103 1.45 3.52 -15.82
CA GLY A 103 2.35 2.79 -16.72
C GLY A 103 3.79 2.63 -16.21
N LEU A 104 4.20 3.34 -15.12
CA LEU A 104 5.54 3.25 -14.56
C LEU A 104 5.54 3.52 -13.05
N THR A 105 5.75 2.49 -12.24
CA THR A 105 5.69 2.59 -10.79
C THR A 105 6.92 1.99 -10.11
N CYS A 106 7.08 2.24 -8.81
CA CYS A 106 8.11 1.61 -8.00
C CYS A 106 7.91 0.10 -7.90
N ASP A 107 8.91 -0.68 -8.23
CA ASP A 107 8.84 -2.13 -8.41
C ASP A 107 8.63 -2.92 -7.10
N CYS A 108 8.86 -2.33 -5.94
CA CYS A 108 9.01 -3.07 -4.69
C CYS A 108 8.27 -2.45 -3.48
N CYS A 109 7.35 -1.54 -3.73
CA CYS A 109 6.59 -0.86 -2.70
C CYS A 109 5.13 -1.33 -2.71
N ASN A 110 4.61 -1.71 -1.54
CA ASN A 110 3.21 -2.11 -1.43
C ASN A 110 2.26 -0.99 -1.89
N THR A 111 1.17 -1.39 -2.52
CA THR A 111 0.02 -0.54 -2.78
C THR A 111 -0.91 -0.51 -1.57
N SER A 112 -1.78 0.47 -1.49
CA SER A 112 -2.86 0.52 -0.50
C SER A 112 -4.11 1.12 -1.11
N SER A 113 -5.28 0.60 -0.75
CA SER A 113 -6.57 1.09 -1.25
C SER A 113 -7.55 1.33 -0.11
N ALA A 114 -8.47 2.27 -0.32
CA ALA A 114 -9.55 2.58 0.60
C ALA A 114 -10.82 2.93 -0.15
N MET A 115 -11.98 2.77 0.49
CA MET A 115 -13.27 3.14 -0.07
C MET A 115 -13.68 4.52 0.46
N THR A 116 -13.83 5.49 -0.43
CA THR A 116 -14.40 6.82 -0.14
C THR A 116 -15.89 6.87 -0.43
N ALA A 117 -16.53 8.01 -0.15
CA ALA A 117 -17.93 8.21 -0.50
C ALA A 117 -18.21 8.18 -2.02
N ARG A 118 -17.19 8.41 -2.86
CA ARG A 118 -17.31 8.42 -4.33
C ARG A 118 -16.88 7.12 -5.00
N GLY A 119 -16.03 6.34 -4.34
CA GLY A 119 -15.51 5.09 -4.90
C GLY A 119 -14.13 4.74 -4.32
N PRO A 120 -13.51 3.67 -4.83
CA PRO A 120 -12.18 3.27 -4.41
C PRO A 120 -11.12 4.31 -4.79
N VAL A 121 -10.14 4.46 -3.90
CA VAL A 121 -8.90 5.18 -4.15
C VAL A 121 -7.72 4.21 -3.98
N VAL A 122 -6.68 4.42 -4.76
CA VAL A 122 -5.44 3.65 -4.69
C VAL A 122 -4.28 4.61 -4.49
N VAL A 123 -3.45 4.34 -3.49
CA VAL A 123 -2.19 5.04 -3.27
C VAL A 123 -1.02 4.08 -3.48
N TYR A 124 0.03 4.58 -4.07
CA TYR A 124 1.20 3.80 -4.44
C TYR A 124 2.43 4.71 -4.51
N ARG A 125 3.61 4.11 -4.61
CA ARG A 125 4.82 4.85 -4.91
C ARG A 125 5.00 4.88 -6.42
N ASP A 126 4.95 6.06 -6.98
CA ASP A 126 5.23 6.33 -8.38
C ASP A 126 6.73 6.20 -8.69
N ARG A 127 7.07 6.22 -9.97
CA ARG A 127 8.42 6.25 -10.48
C ARG A 127 8.46 7.01 -11.79
N THR A 128 9.23 8.08 -11.84
CA THR A 128 9.52 8.77 -13.10
C THR A 128 10.75 8.17 -13.77
N GLU A 129 10.99 8.53 -15.04
CA GLU A 129 12.22 8.18 -15.77
C GLU A 129 13.48 8.75 -15.08
N GLN A 130 13.34 9.81 -14.28
CA GLN A 130 14.41 10.42 -13.49
C GLN A 130 14.55 9.80 -12.09
N GLU A 131 13.90 8.66 -11.84
CA GLU A 131 13.93 7.96 -10.55
C GLU A 131 13.36 8.77 -9.37
N ILE A 132 12.50 9.76 -9.64
CA ILE A 132 11.71 10.41 -8.58
C ILE A 132 10.59 9.45 -8.19
N ARG A 133 10.52 9.09 -6.90
CA ARG A 133 9.59 8.07 -6.39
C ARG A 133 8.73 8.64 -5.26
N ASP A 134 7.88 9.58 -5.61
CA ASP A 134 6.92 10.20 -4.70
C ASP A 134 5.64 9.35 -4.54
N ILE A 135 4.78 9.71 -3.59
CA ILE A 135 3.51 9.01 -3.37
C ILE A 135 2.42 9.66 -4.20
N TYR A 136 1.74 8.83 -4.99
CA TYR A 136 0.64 9.23 -5.85
C TYR A 136 -0.66 8.55 -5.41
N ILE A 137 -1.77 9.17 -5.80
CA ILE A 137 -3.13 8.66 -5.64
C ILE A 137 -3.86 8.71 -6.99
N THR A 138 -4.59 7.65 -7.29
CA THR A 138 -5.63 7.66 -8.33
C THR A 138 -6.97 7.30 -7.71
N ARG A 139 -8.07 7.80 -8.26
CA ARG A 139 -9.40 7.71 -7.68
C ARG A 139 -10.40 7.25 -8.74
N PHE A 140 -11.31 6.36 -8.36
CA PHE A 140 -12.46 6.06 -9.19
C PHE A 140 -13.57 7.09 -8.91
N ASP A 141 -13.87 7.92 -9.87
CA ASP A 141 -14.83 9.03 -9.76
C ASP A 141 -15.66 9.12 -11.05
N ASP A 142 -16.96 9.24 -10.93
CA ASP A 142 -17.90 9.29 -12.07
C ASP A 142 -17.67 8.15 -13.11
N SER A 143 -17.53 6.92 -12.61
CA SER A 143 -17.36 5.70 -13.43
C SER A 143 -16.06 5.62 -14.24
N ARG A 144 -15.02 6.35 -13.84
CA ARG A 144 -13.68 6.30 -14.44
C ARG A 144 -12.57 6.57 -13.42
N TRP A 145 -11.39 6.10 -13.73
CA TRP A 145 -10.19 6.45 -12.98
C TRP A 145 -9.71 7.86 -13.37
N THR A 146 -9.30 8.62 -12.36
CA THR A 146 -8.65 9.93 -12.59
C THR A 146 -7.19 9.71 -12.98
N GLU A 147 -6.60 10.70 -13.66
CA GLU A 147 -5.16 10.75 -13.79
C GLU A 147 -4.50 10.73 -12.40
N PRO A 148 -3.34 10.05 -12.26
CA PRO A 148 -2.57 10.04 -11.04
C PRO A 148 -2.22 11.45 -10.56
N LEU A 149 -2.33 11.68 -9.25
CA LEU A 149 -2.02 12.95 -8.60
C LEU A 149 -1.03 12.72 -7.46
N ALA A 150 0.04 13.52 -7.40
CA ALA A 150 0.95 13.47 -6.27
C ALA A 150 0.25 13.87 -4.96
N VAL A 151 0.34 13.02 -3.93
CA VAL A 151 -0.12 13.34 -2.56
C VAL A 151 0.75 14.44 -1.97
N SER A 152 2.05 14.38 -2.26
CA SER A 152 3.05 15.39 -1.90
C SER A 152 4.18 15.35 -2.91
N ASN A 153 4.78 16.51 -3.20
CA ASN A 153 5.95 16.62 -4.04
C ASN A 153 7.21 16.60 -3.17
N ASP A 154 7.55 15.42 -2.66
CA ASP A 154 8.79 15.24 -1.89
C ASP A 154 10.03 15.37 -2.77
N HIS A 155 9.91 15.07 -4.08
CA HIS A 155 10.99 14.97 -5.05
C HIS A 155 12.11 14.04 -4.55
N TRP A 156 11.71 12.88 -4.07
CA TRP A 156 12.66 11.87 -3.58
C TRP A 156 13.22 11.07 -4.74
N GLU A 157 14.39 11.48 -5.19
CA GLU A 157 15.17 10.74 -6.18
C GLU A 157 15.87 9.56 -5.51
N VAL A 158 15.58 8.34 -5.95
CA VAL A 158 16.17 7.11 -5.44
C VAL A 158 16.24 6.02 -6.50
N ALA A 159 17.45 5.78 -7.02
CA ALA A 159 17.73 4.68 -7.95
C ALA A 159 17.87 3.36 -7.19
N GLY A 160 16.78 2.86 -6.60
CA GLY A 160 16.80 1.65 -5.76
C GLY A 160 15.43 1.27 -5.23
N CYS A 161 15.39 0.22 -4.41
CA CYS A 161 14.18 -0.34 -3.81
C CYS A 161 13.98 0.17 -2.38
N PRO A 162 13.14 1.19 -2.13
CA PRO A 162 12.85 1.68 -0.78
C PRO A 162 12.13 0.64 0.08
N VAL A 163 11.35 -0.25 -0.55
CA VAL A 163 10.50 -1.25 0.14
C VAL A 163 9.64 -0.58 1.22
N ASN A 164 9.06 0.55 0.90
CA ASN A 164 8.23 1.37 1.76
C ASN A 164 7.11 2.00 0.94
N GLY A 165 6.00 1.30 0.79
CA GLY A 165 4.79 1.85 0.20
C GLY A 165 4.01 2.71 1.20
N PRO A 166 3.04 3.48 0.71
CA PRO A 166 2.12 4.24 1.53
C PRO A 166 1.06 3.36 2.19
N ALA A 167 0.32 3.96 3.14
CA ALA A 167 -0.95 3.44 3.59
C ALA A 167 -2.02 4.52 3.45
N VAL A 168 -3.26 4.10 3.12
CA VAL A 168 -4.43 4.97 3.01
C VAL A 168 -5.57 4.42 3.85
N ALA A 169 -6.32 5.32 4.46
CA ALA A 169 -7.62 5.00 5.04
C ALA A 169 -8.64 6.10 4.67
N ALA A 170 -9.91 5.73 4.57
CA ALA A 170 -10.98 6.66 4.24
C ALA A 170 -12.23 6.39 5.09
N GLN A 171 -12.98 7.46 5.38
CA GLN A 171 -14.29 7.40 6.02
C GLN A 171 -15.15 8.55 5.48
N GLY A 172 -16.18 8.22 4.69
CA GLY A 172 -16.94 9.21 3.96
C GLY A 172 -16.06 9.98 2.99
N HIS A 173 -16.01 11.32 3.12
CA HIS A 173 -15.16 12.19 2.30
C HIS A 173 -13.75 12.40 2.88
N LEU A 174 -13.51 11.99 4.13
CA LEU A 174 -12.19 12.03 4.75
C LEU A 174 -11.31 10.96 4.13
N THR A 175 -10.13 11.33 3.65
CA THR A 175 -9.09 10.42 3.16
C THR A 175 -7.76 10.84 3.79
N ALA A 176 -7.06 9.90 4.39
CA ALA A 176 -5.74 10.15 4.97
C ALA A 176 -4.71 9.23 4.33
N VAL A 177 -3.52 9.75 4.06
CA VAL A 177 -2.40 8.99 3.49
C VAL A 177 -1.18 9.20 4.37
N VAL A 178 -0.53 8.11 4.75
CA VAL A 178 0.74 8.12 5.48
C VAL A 178 1.82 7.45 4.64
N TRP A 179 3.03 8.01 4.63
CA TRP A 179 4.14 7.46 3.86
C TRP A 179 5.49 7.77 4.48
N PHE A 180 6.48 7.03 4.03
CA PHE A 180 7.89 7.23 4.28
C PHE A 180 8.56 7.93 3.11
N SER A 181 9.50 8.83 3.38
CA SER A 181 10.40 9.43 2.42
C SER A 181 11.78 9.59 3.07
N ALA A 182 12.84 9.54 2.28
CA ALA A 182 14.21 9.74 2.76
C ALA A 182 15.00 10.67 1.82
N LYS A 183 14.33 11.71 1.30
CA LYS A 183 14.99 12.74 0.50
C LYS A 183 16.17 13.33 1.27
N ASP A 184 17.29 13.56 0.56
CA ASP A 184 18.52 14.12 1.10
C ASP A 184 19.07 13.33 2.32
N ASP A 185 18.87 11.99 2.30
CA ASP A 185 19.22 11.09 3.42
C ASP A 185 18.56 11.48 4.76
N GLN A 186 17.40 12.15 4.71
CA GLN A 186 16.61 12.55 5.86
C GLN A 186 15.34 11.70 5.95
N PRO A 187 15.38 10.50 6.58
CA PRO A 187 14.22 9.64 6.69
C PRO A 187 13.13 10.31 7.53
N LYS A 188 11.90 10.29 7.03
CA LYS A 188 10.73 10.85 7.67
C LYS A 188 9.46 10.04 7.36
N VAL A 189 8.53 10.08 8.29
CA VAL A 189 7.14 9.64 8.10
C VAL A 189 6.25 10.87 8.06
N GLN A 190 5.38 10.95 7.06
CA GLN A 190 4.50 12.09 6.83
C GLN A 190 3.05 11.62 6.70
N LEU A 191 2.12 12.46 7.11
CA LEU A 191 0.68 12.30 6.99
C LEU A 191 0.10 13.45 6.16
N ALA A 192 -0.74 13.16 5.18
CA ALA A 192 -1.57 14.15 4.49
C ALA A 192 -3.05 13.79 4.62
N ILE A 193 -3.90 14.81 4.73
CA ILE A 193 -5.33 14.67 4.94
C ILE A 193 -6.08 15.43 3.85
N SER A 194 -7.11 14.77 3.32
CA SER A 194 -8.06 15.29 2.36
C SER A 194 -9.48 15.18 2.92
N ASN A 195 -10.32 16.18 2.68
CA ASN A 195 -11.75 16.20 3.03
C ASN A 195 -12.63 16.15 1.77
N ASN A 196 -12.09 15.75 0.64
CA ASN A 196 -12.77 15.68 -0.65
C ASN A 196 -12.38 14.43 -1.44
N ASP A 197 -12.44 13.27 -0.77
CA ASP A 197 -12.21 11.95 -1.37
C ASP A 197 -10.82 11.80 -2.03
N GLY A 198 -9.79 12.44 -1.47
CA GLY A 198 -8.44 12.40 -2.01
C GLY A 198 -8.21 13.28 -3.24
N ALA A 199 -9.17 14.17 -3.59
CA ALA A 199 -9.01 15.05 -4.76
C ALA A 199 -7.95 16.15 -4.54
N ALA A 200 -7.71 16.53 -3.29
CA ALA A 200 -6.62 17.43 -2.90
C ALA A 200 -6.24 17.16 -1.45
N PHE A 201 -4.99 17.36 -1.12
CA PHE A 201 -4.45 17.18 0.22
C PHE A 201 -3.96 18.49 0.82
N GLY A 202 -4.08 18.60 2.14
CA GLY A 202 -3.44 19.67 2.90
C GLY A 202 -1.91 19.51 2.96
N THR A 203 -1.25 20.51 3.56
CA THR A 203 0.21 20.44 3.80
C THR A 203 0.55 19.20 4.61
N PRO A 204 1.57 18.40 4.21
CA PRO A 204 1.99 17.22 4.95
C PRO A 204 2.38 17.55 6.40
N ILE A 205 1.94 16.69 7.30
CA ILE A 205 2.22 16.73 8.75
C ILE A 205 3.37 15.77 9.01
N LEU A 206 4.41 16.25 9.69
CA LEU A 206 5.53 15.41 10.11
C LEU A 206 5.11 14.52 11.28
N VAL A 207 5.18 13.19 11.08
CA VAL A 207 4.87 12.19 12.12
C VAL A 207 6.13 11.74 12.82
N ASP A 208 7.22 11.46 12.07
CA ASP A 208 8.51 11.04 12.62
C ASP A 208 9.66 11.48 11.71
N GLN A 209 10.84 11.72 12.26
CA GLN A 209 12.00 12.19 11.50
C GLN A 209 13.33 11.68 12.07
N GLY A 210 14.27 11.44 11.18
CA GLY A 210 15.68 11.15 11.48
C GLY A 210 15.95 9.69 11.78
N ALA A 211 15.21 9.10 12.71
CA ALA A 211 15.42 7.72 13.13
C ALA A 211 14.14 6.90 12.83
N THR A 212 13.84 6.66 11.56
CA THR A 212 12.65 5.89 11.18
C THR A 212 12.91 4.94 10.02
N ASN A 213 12.28 3.76 10.07
CA ASN A 213 12.24 2.79 8.97
C ASN A 213 10.96 2.92 8.14
N GLY A 214 10.06 3.83 8.48
CA GLY A 214 8.73 3.88 7.88
C GLY A 214 7.92 2.63 8.22
N ARG A 215 7.62 1.79 7.23
CA ARG A 215 6.75 0.60 7.35
C ARG A 215 5.42 0.95 7.98
N VAL A 216 4.80 1.94 7.38
CA VAL A 216 3.62 2.59 7.89
C VAL A 216 2.36 1.74 7.68
N SER A 217 1.41 1.87 8.61
CA SER A 217 0.04 1.39 8.46
C SER A 217 -0.92 2.38 9.12
N MET A 218 -2.19 2.42 8.69
CA MET A 218 -3.16 3.33 9.25
C MET A 218 -4.57 2.76 9.27
N ALA A 219 -5.40 3.34 10.16
CA ALA A 219 -6.83 3.12 10.24
C ALA A 219 -7.52 4.41 10.67
N ILE A 220 -8.80 4.58 10.33
CA ILE A 220 -9.66 5.64 10.86
C ILE A 220 -10.61 5.01 11.86
N LEU A 221 -10.72 5.60 13.05
CA LEU A 221 -11.61 5.18 14.13
C LEU A 221 -13.05 5.64 13.84
N ASP A 222 -14.04 5.08 14.54
CA ASP A 222 -15.44 5.52 14.40
C ASP A 222 -15.63 7.00 14.73
N SER A 223 -14.78 7.58 15.59
CA SER A 223 -14.71 9.02 15.87
C SER A 223 -14.25 9.88 14.69
N GLY A 224 -13.67 9.25 13.66
CA GLY A 224 -12.99 9.93 12.56
C GLY A 224 -11.53 10.28 12.86
N ASP A 225 -11.01 9.94 14.04
CA ASP A 225 -9.61 10.13 14.37
C ASP A 225 -8.73 9.12 13.60
N ILE A 226 -7.54 9.56 13.22
CA ILE A 226 -6.62 8.85 12.36
C ILE A 226 -5.54 8.18 13.20
N ALA A 227 -5.54 6.85 13.24
CA ALA A 227 -4.49 6.05 13.87
C ALA A 227 -3.40 5.71 12.84
N ILE A 228 -2.14 5.87 13.23
CA ILE A 228 -0.96 5.56 12.40
C ILE A 228 -0.01 4.70 13.20
N SER A 229 0.56 3.67 12.58
CA SER A 229 1.70 2.94 13.13
C SER A 229 2.91 3.02 12.20
N TRP A 230 4.11 2.97 12.81
CA TRP A 230 5.38 2.97 12.08
C TRP A 230 6.49 2.33 12.93
N LEU A 231 7.64 2.07 12.32
CA LEU A 231 8.84 1.65 13.02
C LEU A 231 9.81 2.82 13.20
N HIS A 232 9.95 3.29 14.43
CA HIS A 232 11.02 4.19 14.85
C HIS A 232 12.28 3.39 15.15
N THR A 233 13.45 3.82 14.68
CA THR A 233 14.67 3.03 14.79
C THR A 233 15.69 3.67 15.74
N ASN A 234 16.46 2.80 16.40
CA ASN A 234 17.64 3.19 17.14
C ASN A 234 18.78 2.21 16.79
N GLY A 235 19.42 2.47 15.65
CA GLY A 235 20.45 1.59 15.10
C GLY A 235 19.87 0.24 14.65
N LYS A 236 20.21 -0.86 15.34
CA LYS A 236 19.71 -2.21 15.03
C LYS A 236 18.34 -2.49 15.64
N ASP A 237 17.97 -1.76 16.67
CA ASP A 237 16.70 -1.90 17.37
C ASP A 237 15.66 -0.97 16.74
N ALA A 238 14.41 -1.34 16.88
CA ALA A 238 13.28 -0.54 16.46
C ALA A 238 12.16 -0.60 17.49
N ALA A 239 11.39 0.46 17.58
CA ALA A 239 10.17 0.54 18.37
C ALA A 239 8.97 0.62 17.43
N LEU A 240 7.99 -0.24 17.65
CA LEU A 240 6.68 -0.12 17.02
C LEU A 240 5.90 0.97 17.75
N LYS A 241 5.66 2.08 17.07
CA LYS A 241 4.91 3.22 17.57
C LYS A 241 3.51 3.30 16.98
N VAL A 242 2.60 3.86 17.76
CA VAL A 242 1.24 4.20 17.34
C VAL A 242 0.93 5.61 17.78
N ALA A 243 0.39 6.43 16.89
CA ALA A 243 -0.11 7.76 17.20
C ALA A 243 -1.55 7.92 16.72
N LEU A 244 -2.29 8.78 17.39
CA LEU A 244 -3.65 9.18 17.08
C LEU A 244 -3.67 10.67 16.71
N TYR A 245 -4.20 11.00 15.55
CA TYR A 245 -4.38 12.35 15.06
C TYR A 245 -5.87 12.67 14.90
N SER A 246 -6.27 13.91 15.15
CA SER A 246 -7.60 14.37 14.78
C SER A 246 -7.74 14.51 13.25
N GLN A 247 -8.97 14.62 12.77
CA GLN A 247 -9.26 14.93 11.35
C GLN A 247 -8.63 16.24 10.87
N ALA A 248 -8.34 17.17 11.78
CA ALA A 248 -7.64 18.42 11.51
C ALA A 248 -6.11 18.28 11.55
N GLY A 249 -5.58 17.07 11.74
CA GLY A 249 -4.15 16.79 11.76
C GLY A 249 -3.43 17.14 13.06
N LYS A 250 -4.17 17.38 14.15
CA LYS A 250 -3.56 17.60 15.46
C LYS A 250 -3.22 16.26 16.11
N LEU A 251 -1.97 16.08 16.56
CA LEU A 251 -1.59 14.95 17.39
C LEU A 251 -2.40 14.97 18.71
N LEU A 252 -3.12 13.90 18.98
CA LEU A 252 -3.94 13.72 20.17
C LEU A 252 -3.22 12.90 21.24
N ALA A 253 -2.56 11.81 20.81
CA ALA A 253 -1.79 10.92 21.68
C ALA A 253 -0.82 10.07 20.86
N ASP A 254 0.22 9.56 21.50
CA ASP A 254 1.11 8.55 20.93
C ASP A 254 1.64 7.60 22.00
N THR A 255 2.11 6.43 21.58
CA THR A 255 2.71 5.43 22.48
C THR A 255 3.65 4.51 21.72
N GLU A 256 4.60 3.92 22.44
CA GLU A 256 5.34 2.75 22.00
C GLU A 256 4.56 1.48 22.40
N VAL A 257 4.37 0.58 21.45
CA VAL A 257 3.62 -0.66 21.63
C VAL A 257 4.55 -1.82 21.97
N ALA A 258 5.67 -1.92 21.25
CA ALA A 258 6.64 -3.00 21.42
C ALA A 258 8.00 -2.64 20.86
N GLY A 259 9.06 -3.18 21.49
CA GLY A 259 10.38 -3.25 20.88
C GLY A 259 10.43 -4.32 19.80
N THR A 260 11.19 -4.08 18.74
CA THR A 260 11.48 -5.02 17.64
C THR A 260 12.86 -4.73 17.06
N GLN A 261 13.15 -5.21 15.86
CA GLN A 261 14.41 -4.93 15.17
C GLN A 261 14.17 -4.16 13.88
N SER A 262 15.15 -3.36 13.46
CA SER A 262 15.08 -2.59 12.20
C SER A 262 15.27 -3.46 10.95
N SER A 263 15.53 -4.75 11.10
CA SER A 263 15.78 -5.68 9.99
C SER A 263 14.53 -5.91 9.13
N ARG A 264 14.73 -6.33 7.87
CA ARG A 264 13.59 -6.68 6.99
C ARG A 264 12.77 -7.87 7.52
N ARG A 265 13.33 -8.71 8.37
CA ARG A 265 12.67 -9.88 8.95
C ARG A 265 11.54 -9.53 9.92
N SER A 266 11.54 -8.32 10.52
CA SER A 266 10.45 -7.86 11.37
C SER A 266 9.19 -7.47 10.58
N GLY A 267 9.25 -7.49 9.24
CA GLY A 267 8.10 -7.28 8.37
C GLY A 267 7.50 -5.89 8.48
N PHE A 268 6.23 -5.81 8.14
CA PHE A 268 5.43 -4.60 8.20
C PHE A 268 4.34 -4.78 9.27
N PRO A 269 4.37 -4.01 10.36
CA PRO A 269 3.26 -3.97 11.29
C PRO A 269 1.99 -3.49 10.60
N VAL A 270 0.85 -4.05 10.96
CA VAL A 270 -0.46 -3.70 10.41
C VAL A 270 -1.39 -3.31 11.53
N ILE A 271 -2.16 -2.24 11.32
CA ILE A 271 -3.20 -1.82 12.26
C ILE A 271 -4.58 -1.88 11.62
N THR A 272 -5.58 -2.10 12.47
CA THR A 272 -6.99 -1.91 12.15
C THR A 272 -7.70 -1.30 13.36
N SER A 273 -8.93 -0.84 13.19
CA SER A 273 -9.73 -0.27 14.27
C SER A 273 -11.07 -0.97 14.40
N GLN A 274 -11.60 -0.97 15.62
CA GLN A 274 -12.97 -1.34 15.91
C GLN A 274 -13.49 -0.43 17.04
N GLY A 275 -14.47 0.42 16.74
CA GLY A 275 -14.86 1.51 17.62
C GLY A 275 -13.68 2.45 17.87
N ASN A 276 -13.32 2.61 19.14
CA ASN A 276 -12.17 3.43 19.58
C ASN A 276 -10.94 2.57 19.96
N ASP A 277 -10.95 1.29 19.66
CA ASP A 277 -9.81 0.40 19.85
C ASP A 277 -8.98 0.28 18.57
N ILE A 278 -7.67 0.32 18.72
CA ILE A 278 -6.70 0.09 17.68
C ILE A 278 -6.07 -1.28 17.93
N TYR A 279 -6.14 -2.18 16.97
CA TYR A 279 -5.49 -3.47 17.02
C TYR A 279 -4.24 -3.43 16.14
N VAL A 280 -3.11 -3.79 16.73
CA VAL A 280 -1.80 -3.76 16.09
C VAL A 280 -1.24 -5.16 16.02
N THR A 281 -0.82 -5.62 14.85
CA THR A 281 -0.13 -6.89 14.67
C THR A 281 1.26 -6.67 14.12
N TRP A 282 2.23 -7.46 14.58
CA TRP A 282 3.61 -7.39 14.10
C TRP A 282 4.31 -8.74 14.21
N THR A 283 5.43 -8.90 13.50
CA THR A 283 6.31 -10.05 13.64
C THR A 283 7.39 -9.76 14.68
N ASP A 284 7.38 -10.50 15.77
CA ASP A 284 8.47 -10.53 16.74
C ASP A 284 9.49 -11.58 16.32
N ILE A 285 10.74 -11.16 16.20
CA ILE A 285 11.87 -12.01 15.77
C ILE A 285 12.92 -12.23 16.87
N SER A 286 12.62 -11.85 18.10
CA SER A 286 13.56 -11.93 19.23
C SER A 286 13.87 -13.36 19.65
N ALA A 287 12.90 -14.27 19.61
CA ALA A 287 13.01 -15.68 20.00
C ALA A 287 12.48 -16.65 18.93
N GLY A 288 12.71 -16.33 17.66
CA GLY A 288 12.11 -16.97 16.52
C GLY A 288 11.04 -16.06 15.90
N SER A 289 10.47 -16.43 14.74
CA SER A 289 9.47 -15.62 14.07
C SER A 289 8.07 -15.93 14.64
N GLN A 290 7.43 -14.95 15.30
CA GLN A 290 6.11 -15.08 15.89
C GLN A 290 5.26 -13.84 15.53
N VAL A 291 4.00 -14.06 15.17
CA VAL A 291 3.03 -12.96 15.05
C VAL A 291 2.50 -12.64 16.45
N LYS A 292 2.60 -11.37 16.82
CA LYS A 292 2.03 -10.81 18.06
C LYS A 292 0.96 -9.78 17.74
N MET A 293 0.05 -9.59 18.69
CA MET A 293 -1.01 -8.59 18.62
C MET A 293 -1.12 -7.84 19.94
N ALA A 294 -1.41 -6.54 19.84
CA ALA A 294 -1.79 -5.70 20.96
C ALA A 294 -3.05 -4.90 20.64
N ARG A 295 -3.81 -4.56 21.68
CA ARG A 295 -4.88 -3.57 21.63
C ARG A 295 -4.39 -2.30 22.28
N VAL A 296 -4.49 -1.18 21.57
CA VAL A 296 -4.19 0.16 22.06
C VAL A 296 -5.50 0.95 22.14
N ARG A 297 -5.74 1.56 23.29
CA ARG A 297 -6.84 2.50 23.52
C ARG A 297 -6.30 3.75 24.18
N PHE A 298 -6.44 4.88 23.52
CA PHE A 298 -6.11 6.17 24.09
C PHE A 298 -7.28 6.71 24.91
N HIS A 299 -7.00 7.18 26.11
CA HIS A 299 -7.97 7.89 26.96
C HIS A 299 -7.75 9.39 26.77
N LEU A 300 -8.50 9.98 25.86
CA LEU A 300 -8.45 11.41 25.64
C LEU A 300 -9.27 12.12 26.72
N PRO A 301 -8.82 13.29 27.24
CA PRO A 301 -9.63 14.10 28.15
C PRO A 301 -10.93 14.50 27.44
N ALA A 302 -12.03 14.49 28.16
CA ALA A 302 -13.30 15.01 27.64
C ALA A 302 -13.12 16.49 27.24
N VAL A 303 -13.50 16.83 26.02
CA VAL A 303 -13.49 18.21 25.51
C VAL A 303 -14.66 19.00 26.09
#